data_208a26975e05cc22654def302c748785
#
_entry.id   208a26975e05cc22654def302c748785
#
_cell.length_a   1.000
_cell.length_b   1.000
_cell.length_c   1.000
_cell.angle_alpha   90.00
_cell.angle_beta   90.00
_cell.angle_gamma   90.00
#
_symmetry.space_group_name_H-M   'P 1'
#
loop_
_entity.id
_entity.type
_entity.pdbx_description
1 polymer ?
#
loop_
_entity_poly.entity_id
_entity_poly.type
_entity_poly.pdbx_seq_one_letter_code
_entity_poly.pdbx_strand_id
1 'polypeptide(L)'
;MMKKVLAVLMASAMTLGLVACGGAAPASSGSAPAASGGKIKVGIINNDPNESGYRTANDADLKAKFTEANGYEASFAYSLKNDEQIQYAQNFIQDEVDYLLLSAADTAGWDSVLKDAQAAGVKVILFDRTIDADPSLYEASIVSDMAKEGQTAVDWLAGQNLSEYNVIHIQGVMGSAAQQGRSGALDAKVAAESNWNIVKQQTAEWNAEKAQQIVQSVIDAGTPFNVIYAENDDMAKGAVAALDAAGISHGVGKDVVVMGFDCNKWALEELLAQNWNYDGQCNPFQSSYIDDIIKKLEAGETLSQKTIIMDEKGFDASTITQDDVDNYGI
;
A
#
# COMPACT_ATOMS: atom_id res chain seq x y z
N MET A 1 -44.78 51.57 30.30
CA MET A 1 -46.16 51.23 29.92
C MET A 1 -46.22 49.73 29.74
N MET A 2 -46.57 48.91 30.76
CA MET A 2 -47.95 48.42 31.07
C MET A 2 -48.61 47.83 29.80
N LYS A 3 -49.06 46.61 29.69
CA LYS A 3 -49.83 45.66 30.49
C LYS A 3 -49.97 44.32 29.75
N LYS A 4 -49.96 43.25 30.34
CA LYS A 4 -50.87 42.30 31.05
C LYS A 4 -51.16 41.07 30.22
N VAL A 5 -50.74 39.89 30.68
CA VAL A 5 -51.42 38.79 31.37
C VAL A 5 -52.70 38.29 30.65
N LEU A 6 -52.72 36.98 30.29
CA LEU A 6 -53.82 36.09 30.71
C LEU A 6 -53.42 34.60 30.61
N ALA A 7 -53.54 33.90 31.72
CA ALA A 7 -53.50 32.45 31.87
C ALA A 7 -54.91 31.87 31.72
N VAL A 8 -55.06 30.68 31.16
CA VAL A 8 -56.23 29.82 31.38
C VAL A 8 -55.78 28.40 31.65
N LEU A 9 -56.04 27.98 32.89
CA LEU A 9 -56.07 26.58 33.32
C LEU A 9 -57.41 25.96 32.90
N MET A 10 -57.42 24.68 32.53
CA MET A 10 -58.48 23.75 32.89
C MET A 10 -57.95 22.31 33.01
N ALA A 11 -58.41 21.72 34.12
CA ALA A 11 -58.06 20.43 34.67
C ALA A 11 -59.12 19.35 34.37
N SER A 12 -58.77 18.12 34.72
CA SER A 12 -59.65 16.95 35.03
C SER A 12 -59.87 16.00 33.85
N ALA A 13 -59.74 14.66 33.96
CA ALA A 13 -60.16 13.79 35.03
C ALA A 13 -59.40 12.43 34.98
N MET A 14 -59.29 11.85 36.19
CA MET A 14 -58.81 10.46 36.46
C MET A 14 -59.86 9.42 36.04
N THR A 15 -59.38 8.26 35.56
CA THR A 15 -60.01 6.97 35.86
C THR A 15 -58.96 5.93 36.20
N LEU A 16 -59.03 5.43 37.43
CA LEU A 16 -58.27 4.23 37.88
C LEU A 16 -58.89 2.97 37.28
N GLY A 17 -58.06 2.07 36.89
CA GLY A 17 -58.36 0.66 36.62
C GLY A 17 -57.18 -0.21 37.04
N LEU A 18 -57.24 -0.75 38.26
CA LEU A 18 -56.37 -1.84 38.70
C LEU A 18 -56.85 -3.17 38.13
N VAL A 19 -56.00 -3.93 37.47
CA VAL A 19 -56.04 -5.41 37.49
C VAL A 19 -54.60 -5.95 37.54
N ALA A 20 -54.41 -6.89 38.43
CA ALA A 20 -53.16 -7.47 38.87
C ALA A 20 -52.70 -8.69 38.07
N CYS A 21 -51.42 -9.01 38.25
CA CYS A 21 -50.73 -10.30 38.16
C CYS A 21 -50.38 -10.89 36.79
N GLY A 22 -49.08 -11.06 36.61
CA GLY A 22 -48.46 -12.02 35.68
C GLY A 22 -47.07 -11.61 35.30
N GLY A 23 -46.03 -12.07 36.04
CA GLY A 23 -44.63 -11.76 35.76
C GLY A 23 -44.15 -12.38 34.47
N ALA A 24 -43.48 -11.58 33.65
CA ALA A 24 -42.48 -11.99 32.71
C ALA A 24 -41.52 -10.80 32.56
N ALA A 25 -40.24 -11.02 32.82
CA ALA A 25 -39.19 -10.03 32.62
C ALA A 25 -39.12 -9.64 31.14
N PRO A 26 -39.00 -8.35 30.81
CA PRO A 26 -38.72 -7.99 29.42
C PRO A 26 -37.30 -8.35 29.09
N ALA A 27 -37.12 -9.22 28.08
CA ALA A 27 -35.89 -9.36 27.38
C ALA A 27 -35.49 -7.98 26.83
N SER A 28 -34.34 -7.46 27.22
CA SER A 28 -33.74 -6.30 26.62
C SER A 28 -33.39 -6.66 25.18
N SER A 29 -34.26 -6.31 24.26
CA SER A 29 -33.91 -6.23 22.85
C SER A 29 -32.88 -5.12 22.73
N GLY A 30 -31.59 -5.50 22.66
CA GLY A 30 -30.56 -4.61 22.20
C GLY A 30 -30.91 -4.18 20.78
N SER A 31 -31.38 -2.96 20.66
CA SER A 31 -31.52 -2.34 19.34
C SER A 31 -30.14 -2.25 18.75
N ALA A 32 -29.89 -2.99 17.68
CA ALA A 32 -28.75 -2.71 16.81
C ALA A 32 -28.82 -1.23 16.43
N PRO A 33 -27.69 -0.52 16.40
CA PRO A 33 -27.67 0.86 15.92
C PRO A 33 -28.24 0.88 14.51
N ALA A 34 -29.28 1.66 14.29
CA ALA A 34 -29.81 1.91 12.96
C ALA A 34 -28.67 2.52 12.14
N ALA A 35 -28.36 1.93 11.00
CA ALA A 35 -27.46 2.52 10.02
C ALA A 35 -27.91 3.96 9.78
N SER A 36 -27.11 4.93 10.20
CA SER A 36 -27.33 6.33 9.87
C SER A 36 -27.24 6.44 8.35
N GLY A 37 -28.30 6.91 7.69
CA GLY A 37 -28.37 7.02 6.22
C GLY A 37 -27.45 8.11 5.64
N GLY A 38 -26.29 8.35 6.23
CA GLY A 38 -25.23 9.23 5.78
C GLY A 38 -24.16 8.45 4.99
N LYS A 39 -23.37 9.16 4.19
CA LYS A 39 -22.18 8.60 3.54
C LYS A 39 -21.12 8.29 4.58
N ILE A 40 -20.34 7.24 4.35
CA ILE A 40 -19.19 6.90 5.18
C ILE A 40 -18.07 7.88 4.84
N LYS A 41 -17.56 8.61 5.84
CA LYS A 41 -16.44 9.53 5.68
C LYS A 41 -15.12 8.77 5.73
N VAL A 42 -14.29 8.94 4.70
CA VAL A 42 -13.03 8.22 4.58
C VAL A 42 -11.89 9.20 4.32
N GLY A 43 -10.92 9.24 5.23
CA GLY A 43 -9.64 9.91 5.01
C GLY A 43 -8.64 8.91 4.41
N ILE A 44 -8.04 9.23 3.28
CA ILE A 44 -7.11 8.33 2.56
C ILE A 44 -5.75 9.01 2.50
N ILE A 45 -4.76 8.42 3.17
CA ILE A 45 -3.36 8.84 3.14
C ILE A 45 -2.59 7.90 2.23
N ASN A 46 -1.99 8.47 1.19
CA ASN A 46 -1.22 7.72 0.21
C ASN A 46 0.06 8.47 -0.15
N ASN A 47 0.96 7.80 -0.86
CA ASN A 47 2.12 8.45 -1.49
C ASN A 47 1.68 9.23 -2.74
N ASP A 48 2.57 10.08 -3.28
CA ASP A 48 2.25 10.92 -4.44
C ASP A 48 1.88 10.04 -5.66
N PRO A 49 0.70 10.23 -6.28
CA PRO A 49 0.29 9.45 -7.45
C PRO A 49 1.26 9.57 -8.65
N ASN A 50 2.11 10.59 -8.69
CA ASN A 50 3.10 10.77 -9.75
C ASN A 50 4.47 10.15 -9.42
N GLU A 51 4.58 9.45 -8.30
CA GLU A 51 5.83 8.80 -7.85
C GLU A 51 6.26 7.68 -8.79
N SER A 52 5.31 6.83 -9.20
CA SER A 52 5.55 5.63 -10.02
C SER A 52 4.28 5.17 -10.74
N GLY A 53 4.43 4.27 -11.71
CA GLY A 53 3.30 3.62 -12.38
C GLY A 53 2.39 2.88 -11.41
N TYR A 54 2.98 2.13 -10.46
CA TYR A 54 2.25 1.48 -9.37
C TYR A 54 1.35 2.48 -8.60
N ARG A 55 1.92 3.61 -8.19
CA ARG A 55 1.18 4.59 -7.38
C ARG A 55 0.06 5.27 -8.17
N THR A 56 0.29 5.53 -9.46
CA THR A 56 -0.76 6.05 -10.36
C THR A 56 -1.94 5.08 -10.46
N ALA A 57 -1.67 3.77 -10.63
CA ALA A 57 -2.70 2.75 -10.72
C ALA A 57 -3.45 2.56 -9.39
N ASN A 58 -2.72 2.55 -8.26
CA ASN A 58 -3.29 2.43 -6.92
C ASN A 58 -4.22 3.60 -6.57
N ASP A 59 -3.80 4.83 -6.85
CA ASP A 59 -4.62 6.03 -6.64
C ASP A 59 -5.88 6.03 -7.51
N ALA A 60 -5.76 5.61 -8.77
CA ALA A 60 -6.91 5.49 -9.68
C ALA A 60 -7.92 4.44 -9.18
N ASP A 61 -7.46 3.28 -8.69
CA ASP A 61 -8.30 2.23 -8.10
C ASP A 61 -9.07 2.73 -6.86
N LEU A 62 -8.39 3.41 -5.94
CA LEU A 62 -9.00 4.00 -4.76
C LEU A 62 -10.03 5.09 -5.14
N LYS A 63 -9.71 6.00 -6.06
CA LYS A 63 -10.61 7.06 -6.52
C LYS A 63 -11.84 6.53 -7.24
N ALA A 64 -11.71 5.43 -7.98
CA ALA A 64 -12.84 4.79 -8.65
C ALA A 64 -13.79 4.12 -7.64
N LYS A 65 -13.27 3.58 -6.52
CA LYS A 65 -14.04 2.89 -5.51
C LYS A 65 -14.68 3.84 -4.49
N PHE A 66 -13.91 4.77 -3.92
CA PHE A 66 -14.35 5.62 -2.82
C PHE A 66 -15.03 6.90 -3.33
N THR A 67 -16.23 6.75 -3.89
CA THR A 67 -17.04 7.81 -4.48
C THR A 67 -18.37 8.01 -3.76
N GLU A 68 -18.99 9.17 -3.92
CA GLU A 68 -20.33 9.44 -3.40
C GLU A 68 -21.38 8.46 -3.93
N ALA A 69 -21.25 8.04 -5.19
CA ALA A 69 -22.16 7.07 -5.80
C ALA A 69 -22.09 5.70 -5.13
N ASN A 70 -20.93 5.35 -4.55
CA ASN A 70 -20.70 4.12 -3.81
C ASN A 70 -20.96 4.26 -2.29
N GLY A 71 -21.47 5.43 -1.84
CA GLY A 71 -21.82 5.68 -0.45
C GLY A 71 -20.70 6.28 0.40
N TYR A 72 -19.64 6.79 -0.20
CA TYR A 72 -18.49 7.35 0.49
C TYR A 72 -18.37 8.88 0.32
N GLU A 73 -17.86 9.53 1.36
CA GLU A 73 -17.33 10.89 1.33
C GLU A 73 -15.81 10.79 1.59
N ALA A 74 -15.04 10.72 0.50
CA ALA A 74 -13.61 10.45 0.57
C ALA A 74 -12.78 11.72 0.40
N SER A 75 -11.78 11.89 1.26
CA SER A 75 -10.77 12.93 1.21
C SER A 75 -9.38 12.29 1.08
N PHE A 76 -8.56 12.80 0.15
CA PHE A 76 -7.23 12.26 -0.15
C PHE A 76 -6.14 13.21 0.30
N ALA A 77 -5.07 12.68 0.88
CA ALA A 77 -3.86 13.40 1.22
C ALA A 77 -2.63 12.60 0.78
N TYR A 78 -1.64 13.29 0.22
CA TYR A 78 -0.48 12.67 -0.42
C TYR A 78 0.83 13.24 0.12
N SER A 79 1.75 12.38 0.52
CA SER A 79 3.13 12.76 0.82
C SER A 79 4.06 11.56 0.83
N LEU A 80 5.32 11.78 0.42
CA LEU A 80 6.44 10.84 0.59
C LEU A 80 7.16 11.02 1.93
N LYS A 81 6.69 11.94 2.78
CA LYS A 81 7.28 12.22 4.08
C LYS A 81 6.39 11.75 5.20
N ASN A 82 6.96 10.94 6.07
CA ASN A 82 6.25 10.32 7.18
C ASN A 82 5.62 11.34 8.14
N ASP A 83 6.34 12.41 8.48
CA ASP A 83 5.86 13.47 9.35
C ASP A 83 4.66 14.24 8.77
N GLU A 84 4.63 14.46 7.46
CA GLU A 84 3.49 15.05 6.76
C GLU A 84 2.29 14.09 6.77
N GLN A 85 2.50 12.78 6.54
CA GLN A 85 1.44 11.78 6.60
C GLN A 85 0.84 11.66 8.02
N ILE A 86 1.67 11.70 9.06
CA ILE A 86 1.21 11.74 10.45
C ILE A 86 0.36 12.99 10.71
N GLN A 87 0.76 14.14 10.18
CA GLN A 87 -0.03 15.37 10.29
C GLN A 87 -1.39 15.25 9.56
N TYR A 88 -1.43 14.61 8.39
CA TYR A 88 -2.68 14.33 7.69
C TYR A 88 -3.59 13.40 8.49
N ALA A 89 -3.04 12.38 9.13
CA ALA A 89 -3.80 11.50 10.02
C ALA A 89 -4.43 12.28 11.18
N GLN A 90 -3.68 13.18 11.82
CA GLN A 90 -4.20 14.07 12.86
C GLN A 90 -5.33 14.97 12.36
N ASN A 91 -5.19 15.51 11.14
CA ASN A 91 -6.24 16.34 10.53
C ASN A 91 -7.52 15.52 10.28
N PHE A 92 -7.40 14.33 9.70
CA PHE A 92 -8.54 13.45 9.47
C PHE A 92 -9.24 12.99 10.77
N ILE A 93 -8.47 12.78 11.85
CA ILE A 93 -9.05 12.51 13.17
C ILE A 93 -9.85 13.72 13.68
N GLN A 94 -9.35 14.95 13.50
CA GLN A 94 -10.06 16.18 13.86
C GLN A 94 -11.30 16.43 13.00
N ASP A 95 -11.29 16.01 11.73
CA ASP A 95 -12.42 16.10 10.80
C ASP A 95 -13.48 15.00 11.05
N GLU A 96 -13.26 14.15 12.08
CA GLU A 96 -14.16 13.07 12.48
C GLU A 96 -14.51 12.13 11.32
N VAL A 97 -13.49 11.64 10.60
CA VAL A 97 -13.71 10.60 9.59
C VAL A 97 -14.09 9.28 10.28
N ASP A 98 -14.91 8.46 9.61
CA ASP A 98 -15.27 7.12 10.13
C ASP A 98 -14.11 6.14 9.95
N TYR A 99 -13.39 6.27 8.83
CA TYR A 99 -12.26 5.43 8.47
C TYR A 99 -11.05 6.24 8.04
N LEU A 100 -9.88 5.82 8.50
CA LEU A 100 -8.58 6.27 8.03
C LEU A 100 -7.92 5.12 7.26
N LEU A 101 -7.72 5.29 5.94
CA LEU A 101 -6.97 4.36 5.10
C LEU A 101 -5.54 4.87 4.97
N LEU A 102 -4.56 4.00 5.19
CA LEU A 102 -3.15 4.39 5.29
C LEU A 102 -2.24 3.48 4.47
N SER A 103 -1.54 4.05 3.47
CA SER A 103 -0.32 3.52 2.87
C SER A 103 0.88 4.36 3.33
N ALA A 104 1.64 3.84 4.28
CA ALA A 104 2.66 4.59 5.00
C ALA A 104 3.93 4.82 4.15
N ALA A 105 4.50 6.02 4.21
CA ALA A 105 5.79 6.33 3.59
C ALA A 105 6.96 5.64 4.31
N ASP A 106 6.87 5.51 5.65
CA ASP A 106 7.84 4.86 6.53
C ASP A 106 7.09 3.93 7.49
N THR A 107 7.70 2.83 7.91
CA THR A 107 7.07 1.88 8.84
C THR A 107 6.98 2.41 10.26
N ALA A 108 7.85 3.34 10.66
CA ALA A 108 8.00 3.78 12.04
C ALA A 108 7.14 5.01 12.41
N GLY A 109 6.93 5.20 13.72
CA GLY A 109 6.40 6.45 14.29
C GLY A 109 4.88 6.57 14.35
N TRP A 110 4.12 5.54 14.02
CA TRP A 110 2.67 5.57 13.90
C TRP A 110 1.91 5.37 15.21
N ASP A 111 2.50 4.77 16.25
CA ASP A 111 1.79 4.38 17.48
C ASP A 111 0.99 5.51 18.13
N SER A 112 1.54 6.73 18.18
CA SER A 112 0.89 7.85 18.85
C SER A 112 -0.38 8.27 18.15
N VAL A 113 -0.32 8.54 16.84
CA VAL A 113 -1.47 9.01 16.06
C VAL A 113 -2.54 7.92 15.91
N LEU A 114 -2.13 6.64 15.85
CA LEU A 114 -3.09 5.53 15.81
C LEU A 114 -3.82 5.34 17.15
N LYS A 115 -3.17 5.60 18.29
CA LYS A 115 -3.86 5.66 19.60
C LYS A 115 -4.84 6.81 19.67
N ASP A 116 -4.49 7.96 19.09
CA ASP A 116 -5.40 9.11 19.00
C ASP A 116 -6.61 8.78 18.11
N ALA A 117 -6.40 8.11 16.96
CA ALA A 117 -7.48 7.62 16.10
C ALA A 117 -8.42 6.66 16.85
N GLN A 118 -7.87 5.67 17.55
CA GLN A 118 -8.64 4.72 18.37
C GLN A 118 -9.44 5.42 19.46
N ALA A 119 -8.85 6.40 20.17
CA ALA A 119 -9.53 7.18 21.20
C ALA A 119 -10.67 8.04 20.65
N ALA A 120 -10.55 8.52 19.41
CA ALA A 120 -11.58 9.27 18.69
C ALA A 120 -12.64 8.37 18.05
N GLY A 121 -12.47 7.04 18.06
CA GLY A 121 -13.37 6.09 17.41
C GLY A 121 -13.18 5.97 15.89
N VAL A 122 -12.09 6.52 15.34
CA VAL A 122 -11.72 6.41 13.93
C VAL A 122 -11.12 5.03 13.68
N LYS A 123 -11.70 4.27 12.77
CA LYS A 123 -11.22 2.94 12.39
C LYS A 123 -10.11 3.03 11.36
N VAL A 124 -8.96 2.40 11.62
CA VAL A 124 -7.80 2.45 10.72
C VAL A 124 -7.70 1.17 9.92
N ILE A 125 -7.50 1.28 8.61
CA ILE A 125 -7.21 0.17 7.70
C ILE A 125 -5.92 0.48 6.96
N LEU A 126 -4.95 -0.42 7.06
CA LEU A 126 -3.70 -0.33 6.30
C LEU A 126 -3.89 -0.93 4.91
N PHE A 127 -3.27 -0.35 3.91
CA PHE A 127 -3.20 -0.93 2.57
C PHE A 127 -1.81 -0.74 1.97
N ASP A 128 -1.46 -1.58 0.99
CA ASP A 128 -0.18 -1.59 0.26
C ASP A 128 1.01 -1.95 1.17
N ARG A 129 1.22 -1.21 2.25
CA ARG A 129 2.42 -1.30 3.10
C ARG A 129 2.08 -1.59 4.56
N THR A 130 2.97 -2.33 5.23
CA THR A 130 2.91 -2.54 6.69
C THR A 130 3.56 -1.40 7.44
N ILE A 131 3.30 -1.34 8.76
CA ILE A 131 3.92 -0.40 9.70
C ILE A 131 4.39 -1.14 10.96
N ASP A 132 5.34 -0.53 11.67
CA ASP A 132 5.85 -1.00 12.97
C ASP A 132 4.97 -0.42 14.09
N ALA A 133 3.72 -0.90 14.19
CA ALA A 133 2.79 -0.50 15.24
C ALA A 133 2.08 -1.71 15.83
N ASP A 134 1.57 -1.55 17.06
CA ASP A 134 0.77 -2.61 17.70
C ASP A 134 -0.44 -2.94 16.82
N PRO A 135 -0.61 -4.21 16.41
CA PRO A 135 -1.74 -4.61 15.58
C PRO A 135 -3.12 -4.30 16.17
N SER A 136 -3.24 -4.07 17.49
CA SER A 136 -4.51 -3.66 18.11
C SER A 136 -4.96 -2.25 17.74
N LEU A 137 -4.08 -1.46 17.10
CA LEU A 137 -4.34 -0.06 16.75
C LEU A 137 -4.98 0.15 15.36
N TYR A 138 -5.19 -0.91 14.60
CA TYR A 138 -5.88 -0.86 13.32
C TYR A 138 -6.82 -2.05 13.16
N GLU A 139 -7.84 -1.93 12.34
CA GLU A 139 -8.86 -2.96 12.13
C GLU A 139 -8.38 -4.08 11.22
N ALA A 140 -7.75 -3.72 10.11
CA ALA A 140 -7.26 -4.66 9.12
C ALA A 140 -6.08 -4.09 8.32
N SER A 141 -5.41 -4.98 7.58
CA SER A 141 -4.37 -4.63 6.60
C SER A 141 -4.51 -5.47 5.33
N ILE A 142 -4.43 -4.81 4.18
CA ILE A 142 -4.39 -5.44 2.85
C ILE A 142 -3.05 -5.04 2.24
N VAL A 143 -2.09 -5.94 2.25
CA VAL A 143 -0.68 -5.62 1.99
C VAL A 143 -0.01 -6.69 1.13
N SER A 144 1.04 -6.29 0.42
CA SER A 144 1.96 -7.21 -0.24
C SER A 144 2.95 -7.80 0.77
N ASP A 145 3.42 -9.01 0.51
CA ASP A 145 4.53 -9.61 1.26
C ASP A 145 5.87 -9.17 0.63
N MET A 146 6.30 -7.96 0.97
CA MET A 146 7.50 -7.34 0.41
C MET A 146 8.77 -8.17 0.64
N ALA A 147 8.84 -8.91 1.74
CA ALA A 147 9.96 -9.81 2.01
C ALA A 147 9.95 -11.02 1.06
N LYS A 148 8.76 -11.58 0.79
CA LYS A 148 8.58 -12.67 -0.18
C LYS A 148 8.86 -12.19 -1.61
N GLU A 149 8.46 -10.98 -1.98
CA GLU A 149 8.81 -10.38 -3.28
C GLU A 149 10.34 -10.37 -3.47
N GLY A 150 11.06 -9.77 -2.52
CA GLY A 150 12.51 -9.73 -2.54
C GLY A 150 13.15 -11.11 -2.56
N GLN A 151 12.66 -12.06 -1.73
CA GLN A 151 13.18 -13.43 -1.69
C GLN A 151 12.96 -14.15 -3.01
N THR A 152 11.77 -14.02 -3.64
CA THR A 152 11.46 -14.64 -4.92
C THR A 152 12.39 -14.11 -6.03
N ALA A 153 12.64 -12.80 -6.05
CA ALA A 153 13.55 -12.17 -7.01
C ALA A 153 15.00 -12.64 -6.83
N VAL A 154 15.46 -12.71 -5.58
CA VAL A 154 16.83 -13.17 -5.28
C VAL A 154 17.01 -14.66 -5.58
N ASP A 155 16.01 -15.50 -5.29
CA ASP A 155 16.04 -16.93 -5.62
C ASP A 155 16.05 -17.14 -7.13
N TRP A 156 15.25 -16.35 -7.88
CA TRP A 156 15.28 -16.37 -9.34
C TRP A 156 16.68 -15.98 -9.87
N LEU A 157 17.26 -14.87 -9.35
CA LEU A 157 18.58 -14.41 -9.77
C LEU A 157 19.66 -15.47 -9.47
N ALA A 158 19.62 -16.10 -8.30
CA ALA A 158 20.52 -17.19 -7.94
C ALA A 158 20.41 -18.37 -8.92
N GLY A 159 19.22 -18.67 -9.41
CA GLY A 159 18.95 -19.69 -10.43
C GLY A 159 19.59 -19.42 -11.79
N GLN A 160 20.07 -18.21 -12.07
CA GLN A 160 20.77 -17.88 -13.31
C GLN A 160 22.20 -18.47 -13.36
N ASN A 161 22.72 -18.93 -12.24
CA ASN A 161 24.03 -19.61 -12.12
C ASN A 161 25.19 -18.81 -12.72
N LEU A 162 25.21 -17.48 -12.49
CA LEU A 162 26.31 -16.63 -12.90
C LEU A 162 27.57 -16.96 -12.07
N SER A 163 28.76 -16.85 -12.68
CA SER A 163 30.04 -17.08 -11.97
C SER A 163 30.25 -16.06 -10.83
N GLU A 164 29.83 -14.82 -11.06
CA GLU A 164 29.84 -13.71 -10.10
C GLU A 164 28.59 -12.84 -10.30
N TYR A 165 28.10 -12.27 -9.22
CA TYR A 165 27.00 -11.32 -9.19
C TYR A 165 27.53 -9.98 -8.67
N ASN A 166 27.84 -9.08 -9.60
CA ASN A 166 28.28 -7.72 -9.30
C ASN A 166 27.08 -6.79 -9.49
N VAL A 167 26.38 -6.49 -8.39
CA VAL A 167 25.05 -5.89 -8.38
C VAL A 167 25.10 -4.38 -8.19
N ILE A 168 24.47 -3.63 -9.08
CA ILE A 168 24.02 -2.28 -8.79
C ILE A 168 22.63 -2.41 -8.16
N HIS A 169 22.53 -2.08 -6.87
CA HIS A 169 21.29 -2.12 -6.11
C HIS A 169 20.69 -0.70 -6.01
N ILE A 170 19.57 -0.49 -6.68
CA ILE A 170 18.87 0.79 -6.75
C ILE A 170 17.66 0.70 -5.83
N GLN A 171 17.76 1.37 -4.67
CA GLN A 171 16.77 1.28 -3.61
C GLN A 171 15.65 2.31 -3.78
N GLY A 172 14.47 1.95 -3.28
CA GLY A 172 13.33 2.85 -3.17
C GLY A 172 13.46 3.89 -2.07
N VAL A 173 12.33 4.44 -1.62
CA VAL A 173 12.29 5.35 -0.46
C VAL A 173 12.69 4.61 0.80
N MET A 174 13.74 5.10 1.44
CA MET A 174 14.31 4.47 2.63
C MET A 174 13.32 4.44 3.79
N GLY A 175 13.22 3.30 4.46
CA GLY A 175 12.31 3.08 5.59
C GLY A 175 10.92 2.59 5.18
N SER A 176 10.56 2.60 3.90
CA SER A 176 9.31 2.00 3.44
C SER A 176 9.34 0.47 3.52
N ALA A 177 8.18 -0.17 3.74
CA ALA A 177 8.08 -1.63 3.82
C ALA A 177 8.60 -2.31 2.55
N ALA A 178 8.33 -1.74 1.37
CA ALA A 178 8.82 -2.27 0.09
C ALA A 178 10.35 -2.25 0.01
N GLN A 179 10.97 -1.09 0.33
CA GLN A 179 12.44 -1.01 0.35
C GLN A 179 13.04 -2.00 1.35
N GLN A 180 12.52 -2.07 2.58
CA GLN A 180 13.05 -2.97 3.62
C GLN A 180 12.95 -4.44 3.19
N GLY A 181 11.82 -4.86 2.62
CA GLY A 181 11.60 -6.23 2.19
C GLY A 181 12.47 -6.63 0.99
N ARG A 182 12.47 -5.81 -0.07
CA ARG A 182 13.23 -6.07 -1.31
C ARG A 182 14.73 -5.98 -1.08
N SER A 183 15.22 -4.97 -0.32
CA SER A 183 16.63 -4.85 0.09
C SER A 183 17.06 -6.01 0.98
N GLY A 184 16.26 -6.36 2.00
CA GLY A 184 16.66 -7.33 3.02
C GLY A 184 16.99 -8.71 2.45
N ALA A 185 16.27 -9.16 1.44
CA ALA A 185 16.53 -10.42 0.76
C ALA A 185 17.89 -10.40 0.01
N LEU A 186 18.17 -9.32 -0.73
CA LEU A 186 19.44 -9.18 -1.45
C LEU A 186 20.63 -9.05 -0.49
N ASP A 187 20.49 -8.22 0.56
CA ASP A 187 21.55 -8.01 1.57
C ASP A 187 21.89 -9.33 2.30
N ALA A 188 20.86 -10.13 2.63
CA ALA A 188 21.05 -11.44 3.25
C ALA A 188 21.80 -12.41 2.31
N LYS A 189 21.48 -12.41 1.02
CA LYS A 189 22.14 -13.24 0.02
C LYS A 189 23.60 -12.86 -0.16
N VAL A 190 23.88 -11.56 -0.29
CA VAL A 190 25.25 -11.03 -0.39
C VAL A 190 26.09 -11.36 0.85
N ALA A 191 25.49 -11.30 2.03
CA ALA A 191 26.18 -11.67 3.27
C ALA A 191 26.51 -13.17 3.36
N ALA A 192 25.74 -14.03 2.68
CA ALA A 192 25.88 -15.49 2.75
C ALA A 192 26.80 -16.07 1.67
N GLU A 193 26.94 -15.41 0.51
CA GLU A 193 27.56 -15.98 -0.68
C GLU A 193 28.73 -15.10 -1.16
N SER A 194 29.93 -15.68 -1.23
CA SER A 194 31.17 -14.93 -1.53
C SER A 194 31.31 -14.44 -3.00
N ASN A 195 30.49 -14.97 -3.90
CA ASN A 195 30.45 -14.55 -5.31
C ASN A 195 29.36 -13.52 -5.59
N TRP A 196 28.69 -13.00 -4.54
CA TRP A 196 27.72 -11.91 -4.61
C TRP A 196 28.32 -10.63 -4.03
N ASN A 197 28.32 -9.56 -4.83
CA ASN A 197 28.91 -8.28 -4.45
C ASN A 197 27.95 -7.15 -4.81
N ILE A 198 27.63 -6.28 -3.86
CA ILE A 198 26.99 -5.00 -4.17
C ILE A 198 28.08 -3.99 -4.50
N VAL A 199 28.24 -3.69 -5.79
CA VAL A 199 29.25 -2.72 -6.26
C VAL A 199 28.79 -1.28 -6.11
N LYS A 200 27.47 -1.07 -6.06
CA LYS A 200 26.82 0.21 -5.76
C LYS A 200 25.48 -0.04 -5.09
N GLN A 201 25.20 0.64 -3.98
CA GLN A 201 23.89 0.66 -3.33
C GLN A 201 23.52 2.11 -3.05
N GLN A 202 22.39 2.54 -3.55
CA GLN A 202 21.93 3.92 -3.37
C GLN A 202 20.42 4.03 -3.61
N THR A 203 19.75 4.86 -2.79
CA THR A 203 18.34 5.18 -3.03
C THR A 203 18.18 6.10 -4.23
N ALA A 204 17.22 5.77 -5.09
CA ALA A 204 16.69 6.64 -6.13
C ALA A 204 15.25 7.11 -5.81
N GLU A 205 14.71 6.74 -4.64
CA GLU A 205 13.40 7.21 -4.15
C GLU A 205 12.28 6.96 -5.16
N TRP A 206 12.24 5.78 -5.79
CA TRP A 206 11.34 5.34 -6.86
C TRP A 206 11.45 6.11 -8.18
N ASN A 207 12.44 7.00 -8.34
CA ASN A 207 12.56 7.93 -9.44
C ASN A 207 13.51 7.44 -10.54
N ALA A 208 13.04 7.41 -11.79
CA ALA A 208 13.80 6.95 -12.96
C ALA A 208 15.05 7.80 -13.25
N GLU A 209 14.95 9.14 -13.15
CA GLU A 209 16.08 10.03 -13.46
C GLU A 209 17.21 9.86 -12.44
N LYS A 210 16.87 9.71 -11.14
CA LYS A 210 17.86 9.43 -10.10
C LYS A 210 18.53 8.08 -10.33
N ALA A 211 17.76 7.04 -10.69
CA ALA A 211 18.29 5.72 -11.03
C ALA A 211 19.26 5.78 -12.22
N GLN A 212 18.89 6.50 -13.28
CA GLN A 212 19.76 6.73 -14.43
C GLN A 212 21.09 7.37 -14.02
N GLN A 213 21.05 8.42 -13.18
CA GLN A 213 22.26 9.10 -12.69
C GLN A 213 23.16 8.17 -11.85
N ILE A 214 22.55 7.30 -11.02
CA ILE A 214 23.28 6.32 -10.22
C ILE A 214 24.05 5.35 -11.15
N VAL A 215 23.37 4.74 -12.12
CA VAL A 215 23.99 3.78 -13.05
C VAL A 215 25.04 4.48 -13.91
N GLN A 216 24.75 5.67 -14.42
CA GLN A 216 25.73 6.45 -15.19
C GLN A 216 27.00 6.70 -14.37
N SER A 217 26.88 7.01 -13.08
CA SER A 217 28.04 7.22 -12.21
C SER A 217 28.93 5.99 -12.05
N VAL A 218 28.34 4.78 -12.07
CA VAL A 218 29.08 3.50 -12.02
C VAL A 218 29.78 3.22 -13.33
N ILE A 219 29.11 3.51 -14.45
CA ILE A 219 29.67 3.39 -15.81
C ILE A 219 30.87 4.34 -15.96
N ASP A 220 30.73 5.60 -15.60
CA ASP A 220 31.79 6.61 -15.69
C ASP A 220 33.01 6.27 -14.82
N ALA A 221 32.77 5.62 -13.68
CA ALA A 221 33.82 5.13 -12.79
C ALA A 221 34.56 3.88 -13.35
N GLY A 222 34.04 3.26 -14.41
CA GLY A 222 34.56 2.01 -14.96
C GLY A 222 34.45 0.82 -14.00
N THR A 223 33.51 0.85 -13.05
CA THR A 223 33.29 -0.24 -12.10
C THR A 223 32.56 -1.39 -12.78
N PRO A 224 33.14 -2.62 -12.80
CA PRO A 224 32.47 -3.77 -13.42
C PRO A 224 31.18 -4.15 -12.69
N PHE A 225 30.09 -4.42 -13.43
CA PHE A 225 28.82 -4.95 -12.93
C PHE A 225 28.17 -5.83 -14.01
N ASN A 226 27.23 -6.69 -13.58
CA ASN A 226 26.47 -7.55 -14.48
C ASN A 226 25.01 -7.74 -14.04
N VAL A 227 24.58 -7.06 -12.97
CA VAL A 227 23.20 -7.11 -12.48
C VAL A 227 22.74 -5.71 -12.11
N ILE A 228 21.57 -5.32 -12.61
CA ILE A 228 20.75 -4.23 -12.10
C ILE A 228 19.63 -4.85 -11.26
N TYR A 229 19.63 -4.61 -9.95
CA TYR A 229 18.54 -4.90 -9.05
C TYR A 229 17.89 -3.59 -8.66
N ALA A 230 16.83 -3.23 -9.38
CA ALA A 230 16.05 -2.02 -9.12
C ALA A 230 14.76 -2.40 -8.36
N GLU A 231 14.50 -1.74 -7.26
CA GLU A 231 13.36 -2.07 -6.39
C GLU A 231 11.99 -1.61 -6.92
N ASN A 232 11.96 -1.00 -8.13
CA ASN A 232 10.75 -0.86 -8.94
C ASN A 232 11.08 -0.70 -10.43
N ASP A 233 10.04 -0.78 -11.28
CA ASP A 233 10.15 -0.70 -12.73
C ASP A 233 10.62 0.67 -13.23
N ASP A 234 10.13 1.75 -12.65
CA ASP A 234 10.52 3.09 -13.07
C ASP A 234 12.03 3.31 -12.87
N MET A 235 12.59 2.81 -11.76
CA MET A 235 14.04 2.85 -11.53
C MET A 235 14.81 1.89 -12.47
N ALA A 236 14.24 0.71 -12.75
CA ALA A 236 14.84 -0.21 -13.74
C ALA A 236 14.88 0.44 -15.12
N LYS A 237 13.82 1.11 -15.55
CA LYS A 237 13.75 1.90 -16.79
C LYS A 237 14.82 2.99 -16.83
N GLY A 238 15.00 3.71 -15.72
CA GLY A 238 16.06 4.71 -15.60
C GLY A 238 17.46 4.09 -15.73
N ALA A 239 17.68 2.95 -15.10
CA ALA A 239 18.94 2.19 -15.22
C ALA A 239 19.20 1.75 -16.67
N VAL A 240 18.21 1.19 -17.35
CA VAL A 240 18.31 0.78 -18.76
C VAL A 240 18.64 1.97 -19.66
N ALA A 241 18.05 3.14 -19.44
CA ALA A 241 18.38 4.34 -20.21
C ALA A 241 19.88 4.71 -20.11
N ALA A 242 20.53 4.48 -18.96
CA ALA A 242 21.98 4.68 -18.83
C ALA A 242 22.78 3.59 -19.56
N LEU A 243 22.34 2.32 -19.51
CA LEU A 243 22.97 1.22 -20.24
C LEU A 243 22.94 1.47 -21.75
N ASP A 244 21.78 1.84 -22.28
CA ASP A 244 21.56 2.14 -23.69
C ASP A 244 22.44 3.30 -24.18
N ALA A 245 22.48 4.38 -23.40
CA ALA A 245 23.31 5.55 -23.72
C ALA A 245 24.81 5.20 -23.76
N ALA A 246 25.25 4.20 -22.98
CA ALA A 246 26.62 3.73 -22.95
C ALA A 246 26.88 2.57 -23.95
N GLY A 247 25.85 2.07 -24.63
CA GLY A 247 25.98 0.92 -25.54
C GLY A 247 26.25 -0.40 -24.84
N ILE A 248 25.85 -0.54 -23.57
CA ILE A 248 25.98 -1.75 -22.75
C ILE A 248 24.78 -2.66 -23.02
N SER A 249 25.04 -3.90 -23.45
CA SER A 249 23.97 -4.85 -23.76
C SER A 249 23.33 -5.39 -22.48
N HIS A 250 21.99 -5.50 -22.48
CA HIS A 250 21.22 -5.98 -21.33
C HIS A 250 20.06 -6.88 -21.74
N GLY A 251 19.54 -7.65 -20.80
CA GLY A 251 18.44 -8.60 -21.04
C GLY A 251 18.92 -10.04 -21.19
N VAL A 252 18.04 -10.87 -21.76
CA VAL A 252 18.29 -12.33 -21.86
C VAL A 252 19.50 -12.64 -22.74
N GLY A 253 20.48 -13.34 -22.17
CA GLY A 253 21.71 -13.74 -22.88
C GLY A 253 22.65 -12.58 -23.22
N LYS A 254 22.51 -11.44 -22.53
CA LYS A 254 23.33 -10.24 -22.68
C LYS A 254 24.25 -10.04 -21.47
N ASP A 255 25.03 -8.93 -21.50
CA ASP A 255 26.05 -8.65 -20.48
C ASP A 255 25.48 -8.31 -19.10
N VAL A 256 24.29 -7.68 -19.08
CA VAL A 256 23.66 -7.21 -17.84
C VAL A 256 22.26 -7.79 -17.66
N VAL A 257 22.03 -8.44 -16.53
CA VAL A 257 20.70 -8.86 -16.05
C VAL A 257 19.97 -7.63 -15.51
N VAL A 258 18.72 -7.42 -15.94
CA VAL A 258 17.86 -6.33 -15.47
C VAL A 258 16.64 -6.90 -14.75
N MET A 259 16.41 -6.41 -13.52
CA MET A 259 15.29 -6.80 -12.68
C MET A 259 14.52 -5.57 -12.21
N GLY A 260 13.18 -5.69 -12.21
CA GLY A 260 12.24 -4.70 -11.72
C GLY A 260 11.22 -5.31 -10.76
N PHE A 261 10.34 -4.47 -10.27
CA PHE A 261 9.16 -4.82 -9.48
C PHE A 261 8.02 -3.87 -9.84
N ASP A 262 6.80 -4.30 -9.63
CA ASP A 262 5.48 -3.67 -9.76
C ASP A 262 4.66 -4.26 -10.91
N CYS A 263 5.28 -4.79 -11.95
CA CYS A 263 4.63 -5.29 -13.16
C CYS A 263 3.86 -4.20 -13.93
N ASN A 264 4.47 -3.02 -14.12
CA ASN A 264 3.93 -2.08 -15.09
C ASN A 264 3.80 -2.76 -16.46
N LYS A 265 2.68 -2.53 -17.16
CA LYS A 265 2.43 -3.21 -18.44
C LYS A 265 3.59 -3.06 -19.42
N TRP A 266 4.15 -1.86 -19.55
CA TRP A 266 5.32 -1.59 -20.38
C TRP A 266 6.58 -2.35 -19.92
N ALA A 267 6.75 -2.62 -18.61
CA ALA A 267 7.86 -3.41 -18.10
C ALA A 267 7.70 -4.89 -18.43
N LEU A 268 6.48 -5.43 -18.30
CA LEU A 268 6.18 -6.80 -18.74
C LEU A 268 6.32 -6.94 -20.27
N GLU A 269 6.04 -5.90 -21.07
CA GLU A 269 6.29 -5.89 -22.51
C GLU A 269 7.80 -5.95 -22.81
N GLU A 270 8.67 -5.25 -22.05
CA GLU A 270 10.11 -5.35 -22.14
C GLU A 270 10.62 -6.75 -21.73
N LEU A 271 9.99 -7.35 -20.73
CA LEU A 271 10.28 -8.72 -20.31
C LEU A 271 9.92 -9.73 -21.41
N LEU A 272 8.73 -9.60 -22.02
CA LEU A 272 8.26 -10.42 -23.13
C LEU A 272 9.18 -10.27 -24.37
N ALA A 273 9.69 -9.06 -24.61
CA ALA A 273 10.67 -8.77 -25.66
C ALA A 273 12.11 -9.25 -25.32
N GLN A 274 12.32 -9.80 -24.12
CA GLN A 274 13.61 -10.26 -23.60
C GLN A 274 14.67 -9.16 -23.41
N ASN A 275 14.23 -7.90 -23.33
CA ASN A 275 15.09 -6.76 -23.02
C ASN A 275 15.38 -6.65 -21.51
N TRP A 276 14.49 -7.18 -20.66
CA TRP A 276 14.64 -7.37 -19.23
C TRP A 276 14.65 -8.86 -18.90
N ASN A 277 14.95 -9.22 -17.65
CA ASN A 277 15.11 -10.60 -17.26
C ASN A 277 14.07 -11.08 -16.24
N TYR A 278 13.66 -10.22 -15.30
CA TYR A 278 12.74 -10.54 -14.22
C TYR A 278 11.93 -9.32 -13.78
N ASP A 279 10.68 -9.57 -13.40
CA ASP A 279 9.82 -8.58 -12.78
C ASP A 279 9.00 -9.21 -11.65
N GLY A 280 9.04 -8.61 -10.46
CA GLY A 280 8.27 -9.02 -9.29
C GLY A 280 6.94 -8.28 -9.23
N GLN A 281 5.82 -9.01 -9.19
CA GLN A 281 4.51 -8.39 -9.05
C GLN A 281 4.36 -7.72 -7.68
N CYS A 282 3.84 -6.49 -7.68
CA CYS A 282 3.23 -5.81 -6.56
C CYS A 282 1.86 -5.28 -7.03
N ASN A 283 0.76 -5.76 -6.42
CA ASN A 283 -0.58 -5.51 -6.93
C ASN A 283 -1.19 -4.23 -6.32
N PRO A 284 -1.46 -3.17 -7.11
CA PRO A 284 -2.01 -1.91 -6.62
C PRO A 284 -3.52 -1.92 -6.37
N PHE A 285 -4.25 -2.96 -6.79
CA PHE A 285 -5.72 -3.00 -6.80
C PHE A 285 -6.29 -3.53 -5.48
N GLN A 286 -6.22 -2.72 -4.41
CA GLN A 286 -6.65 -3.10 -3.07
C GLN A 286 -8.03 -2.55 -2.68
N SER A 287 -8.58 -1.60 -3.44
CA SER A 287 -9.79 -0.85 -3.05
C SER A 287 -11.01 -1.74 -2.80
N SER A 288 -11.17 -2.82 -3.57
CA SER A 288 -12.29 -3.75 -3.40
C SER A 288 -12.20 -4.55 -2.10
N TYR A 289 -11.00 -4.94 -1.67
CA TYR A 289 -10.79 -5.62 -0.38
C TYR A 289 -11.08 -4.67 0.79
N ILE A 290 -10.67 -3.40 0.67
CA ILE A 290 -10.93 -2.36 1.68
C ILE A 290 -12.42 -2.10 1.80
N ASP A 291 -13.13 -1.93 0.67
CA ASP A 291 -14.58 -1.75 0.61
C ASP A 291 -15.33 -2.90 1.29
N ASP A 292 -14.94 -4.15 1.01
CA ASP A 292 -15.52 -5.34 1.64
C ASP A 292 -15.29 -5.36 3.16
N ILE A 293 -14.11 -4.95 3.63
CA ILE A 293 -13.81 -4.84 5.06
C ILE A 293 -14.69 -3.77 5.70
N ILE A 294 -14.78 -2.58 5.12
CA ILE A 294 -15.61 -1.49 5.64
C ILE A 294 -17.07 -1.97 5.74
N LYS A 295 -17.63 -2.59 4.70
CA LYS A 295 -19.01 -3.10 4.71
C LYS A 295 -19.25 -4.14 5.81
N LYS A 296 -18.31 -5.04 6.05
CA LYS A 296 -18.39 -6.01 7.16
C LYS A 296 -18.38 -5.33 8.52
N LEU A 297 -17.48 -4.36 8.72
CA LEU A 297 -17.39 -3.61 9.96
C LEU A 297 -18.66 -2.79 10.21
N GLU A 298 -19.23 -2.17 9.19
CA GLU A 298 -20.51 -1.42 9.29
C GLU A 298 -21.71 -2.35 9.56
N ALA A 299 -21.67 -3.60 9.08
CA ALA A 299 -22.65 -4.62 9.43
C ALA A 299 -22.47 -5.20 10.84
N GLY A 300 -21.43 -4.79 11.59
CA GLY A 300 -21.10 -5.32 12.91
C GLY A 300 -20.54 -6.74 12.87
N GLU A 301 -20.00 -7.15 11.72
CA GLU A 301 -19.38 -8.47 11.55
C GLU A 301 -17.97 -8.49 12.12
N THR A 302 -17.55 -9.65 12.63
CA THR A 302 -16.16 -9.90 13.01
C THR A 302 -15.38 -10.33 11.79
N LEU A 303 -14.22 -9.69 11.55
CA LEU A 303 -13.34 -10.08 10.46
C LEU A 303 -12.73 -11.46 10.73
N SER A 304 -12.80 -12.34 9.76
CA SER A 304 -12.24 -13.71 9.85
C SER A 304 -10.71 -13.71 9.91
N GLN A 305 -10.08 -12.70 9.34
CA GLN A 305 -8.63 -12.47 9.38
C GLN A 305 -8.36 -10.98 9.39
N LYS A 306 -7.33 -10.58 10.11
CA LYS A 306 -6.92 -9.18 10.23
C LYS A 306 -6.05 -8.72 9.08
N THR A 307 -5.20 -9.62 8.56
CA THR A 307 -4.28 -9.32 7.47
C THR A 307 -4.65 -10.14 6.24
N ILE A 308 -4.82 -9.46 5.12
CA ILE A 308 -4.93 -10.04 3.80
C ILE A 308 -3.60 -9.81 3.09
N ILE A 309 -2.88 -10.88 2.80
CA ILE A 309 -1.69 -10.81 1.95
C ILE A 309 -2.14 -10.98 0.51
N MET A 310 -1.74 -10.05 -0.35
CA MET A 310 -2.00 -10.13 -1.79
C MET A 310 -1.28 -11.35 -2.38
N ASP A 311 -1.95 -12.06 -3.28
CA ASP A 311 -1.32 -13.20 -3.98
C ASP A 311 -0.55 -12.66 -5.19
N GLU A 312 0.78 -12.71 -5.09
CA GLU A 312 1.72 -12.09 -6.02
C GLU A 312 2.79 -13.07 -6.44
N LYS A 313 3.31 -12.92 -7.65
CA LYS A 313 4.32 -13.81 -8.24
C LYS A 313 5.42 -13.03 -8.96
N GLY A 314 6.53 -13.71 -9.26
CA GLY A 314 7.55 -13.20 -10.17
C GLY A 314 7.32 -13.66 -11.61
N PHE A 315 7.74 -12.84 -12.57
CA PHE A 315 7.74 -13.13 -14.00
C PHE A 315 9.16 -13.23 -14.53
N ASP A 316 9.41 -14.27 -15.29
CA ASP A 316 10.69 -14.57 -15.93
C ASP A 316 10.56 -14.39 -17.44
N ALA A 317 11.49 -13.66 -18.06
CA ALA A 317 11.51 -13.41 -19.50
C ALA A 317 11.54 -14.68 -20.37
N SER A 318 11.96 -15.81 -19.81
CA SER A 318 11.97 -17.09 -20.54
C SER A 318 10.60 -17.79 -20.58
N THR A 319 9.67 -17.39 -19.71
CA THR A 319 8.38 -18.07 -19.53
C THR A 319 7.15 -17.17 -19.64
N ILE A 320 7.33 -15.84 -19.56
CA ILE A 320 6.23 -14.88 -19.67
C ILE A 320 5.49 -15.00 -21.00
N THR A 321 4.19 -14.81 -20.98
CA THR A 321 3.29 -14.87 -22.13
C THR A 321 2.57 -13.54 -22.34
N GLN A 322 1.97 -13.33 -23.52
CA GLN A 322 1.12 -12.16 -23.75
C GLN A 322 -0.09 -12.13 -22.79
N ASP A 323 -0.63 -13.31 -22.45
CA ASP A 323 -1.72 -13.41 -21.47
C ASP A 323 -1.28 -12.94 -20.08
N ASP A 324 -0.02 -13.16 -19.69
CA ASP A 324 0.50 -12.61 -18.44
C ASP A 324 0.58 -11.08 -18.49
N VAL A 325 1.07 -10.50 -19.59
CA VAL A 325 1.11 -9.03 -19.79
C VAL A 325 -0.30 -8.43 -19.71
N ASP A 326 -1.28 -9.08 -20.33
CA ASP A 326 -2.65 -8.58 -20.38
C ASP A 326 -3.41 -8.73 -19.04
N ASN A 327 -3.07 -9.74 -18.24
CA ASN A 327 -3.76 -10.03 -16.98
C ASN A 327 -3.10 -9.40 -15.74
N TYR A 328 -1.79 -9.15 -15.78
CA TYR A 328 -1.02 -8.68 -14.62
C TYR A 328 -0.36 -7.32 -14.84
N GLY A 329 -0.30 -6.82 -16.07
CA GLY A 329 0.21 -5.49 -16.37
C GLY A 329 -0.69 -4.37 -15.85
N ILE A 330 -0.11 -3.47 -15.05
CA ILE A 330 -0.81 -2.31 -14.46
C ILE A 330 -0.62 -1.05 -15.30
#